data_04d775b4ddb165719042623ffdb2a873
#
_entry.id   04d775b4ddb165719042623ffdb2a873
#
_cell.length_a   1.000
_cell.length_b   1.000
_cell.length_c   1.000
_cell.angle_alpha   90.00
_cell.angle_beta   90.00
_cell.angle_gamma   90.00
#
_symmetry.space_group_name_H-M   'P 1'
#
loop_
_entity.id
_entity.type
_entity.pdbx_description
1 polymer ?
#
loop_
_entity_poly.entity_id
_entity_poly.type
_entity_poly.pdbx_seq_one_letter_code
_entity_poly.pdbx_strand_id
1 'polypeptide(L)'
;SVQVYNNTDESPVKTCTCEYVKTTGNRLVHFLKKVNLSDVGQYAMDYYDETAQYEHDHTFKVDQYGYFNNNDTYAKKTPSADLQNIAEDLRTLRPSSETHTRMGMLKALHYPTGGYSNFIYEQNTAFHQGKNTNVGGLRIKQIDTYSKEGKQTQNRKFSYCQKDDSNKSSGKILQYPGYYFKYTAASQGVYLVDKEGKQYSSGVIIDREIVS
;
A
#
# COMPACT_ATOMS: atom_id res chain seq x y z
N SER A 1 -11.80 25.06 -0.92
CA SER A 1 -12.72 25.15 0.22
C SER A 1 -14.12 24.73 -0.18
N VAL A 2 -14.88 24.20 0.78
CA VAL A 2 -16.31 23.92 0.64
C VAL A 2 -17.03 24.89 1.56
N GLN A 3 -18.07 25.54 1.06
CA GLN A 3 -18.84 26.50 1.80
C GLN A 3 -20.33 26.13 1.75
N VAL A 4 -20.99 26.23 2.90
CA VAL A 4 -22.42 25.98 3.04
C VAL A 4 -23.10 27.32 3.35
N TYR A 5 -24.13 27.64 2.58
CA TYR A 5 -24.92 28.88 2.70
C TYR A 5 -26.33 28.57 3.19
N ASN A 6 -26.89 29.50 3.91
CA ASN A 6 -28.33 29.55 4.17
C ASN A 6 -29.01 30.28 2.99
N ASN A 7 -30.27 29.97 2.71
CA ASN A 7 -31.01 30.60 1.61
C ASN A 7 -31.18 32.12 1.74
N THR A 8 -30.93 32.69 2.91
CA THR A 8 -31.15 34.10 3.22
C THR A 8 -29.87 34.90 3.39
N ASP A 9 -28.69 34.24 3.50
CA ASP A 9 -27.45 34.90 3.88
C ASP A 9 -26.46 34.91 2.71
N GLU A 10 -25.81 36.05 2.46
CA GLU A 10 -24.71 36.18 1.50
C GLU A 10 -23.38 35.57 2.03
N SER A 11 -23.30 35.38 3.34
CA SER A 11 -22.13 34.82 3.99
C SER A 11 -22.31 33.31 4.26
N PRO A 12 -21.24 32.48 4.09
CA PRO A 12 -21.36 31.08 4.38
C PRO A 12 -21.57 30.83 5.88
N VAL A 13 -22.53 29.98 6.22
CA VAL A 13 -22.81 29.56 7.62
C VAL A 13 -21.79 28.54 8.10
N LYS A 14 -21.19 27.78 7.18
CA LYS A 14 -20.09 26.86 7.47
C LYS A 14 -19.07 26.88 6.36
N THR A 15 -17.81 26.80 6.75
CA THR A 15 -16.68 26.71 5.83
C THR A 15 -15.77 25.54 6.22
N CYS A 16 -15.40 24.74 5.23
CA CYS A 16 -14.36 23.74 5.33
C CYS A 16 -13.21 24.11 4.39
N THR A 17 -12.00 24.25 4.94
CA THR A 17 -10.80 24.47 4.16
C THR A 17 -9.83 23.29 4.33
N CYS A 18 -9.21 22.87 3.22
CA CYS A 18 -8.22 21.79 3.22
C CYS A 18 -6.87 22.36 2.81
N GLU A 19 -5.85 22.00 3.56
CA GLU A 19 -4.45 22.29 3.23
C GLU A 19 -3.74 20.99 2.82
N TYR A 20 -2.99 21.08 1.71
CA TYR A 20 -2.27 19.95 1.16
C TYR A 20 -0.78 20.24 1.11
N VAL A 21 0.03 19.21 1.35
CA VAL A 21 1.46 19.22 1.08
C VAL A 21 1.72 18.30 -0.10
N LYS A 22 2.53 18.79 -1.04
CA LYS A 22 2.93 18.07 -2.23
C LYS A 22 4.34 17.53 -2.05
N THR A 23 4.54 16.26 -2.38
CA THR A 23 5.89 15.67 -2.40
C THR A 23 6.72 16.24 -3.56
N THR A 24 8.03 16.13 -3.43
CA THR A 24 8.99 16.39 -4.50
C THR A 24 9.49 15.06 -5.06
N GLY A 25 9.87 15.02 -6.34
CA GLY A 25 10.42 13.83 -6.97
C GLY A 25 9.65 13.40 -8.20
N ASN A 26 9.87 12.16 -8.61
CA ASN A 26 9.36 11.62 -9.87
C ASN A 26 7.86 11.41 -9.88
N ARG A 27 7.28 11.10 -8.73
CA ARG A 27 5.84 11.00 -8.52
C ARG A 27 5.37 12.06 -7.53
N LEU A 28 4.42 12.87 -7.94
CA LEU A 28 3.85 13.91 -7.11
C LEU A 28 2.65 13.34 -6.36
N VAL A 29 2.78 13.21 -5.05
CA VAL A 29 1.69 12.81 -4.15
C VAL A 29 1.25 14.03 -3.36
N HIS A 30 -0.05 14.20 -3.19
CA HIS A 30 -0.62 15.25 -2.38
C HIS A 30 -1.15 14.65 -1.07
N PHE A 31 -0.59 15.10 0.05
CA PHE A 31 -1.07 14.72 1.37
C PHE A 31 -2.00 15.79 1.92
N LEU A 32 -3.19 15.39 2.37
CA LEU A 32 -4.08 16.26 3.11
C LEU A 32 -3.51 16.49 4.51
N LYS A 33 -2.93 17.64 4.75
CA LYS A 33 -2.27 17.96 6.03
C LYS A 33 -3.22 18.53 7.07
N LYS A 34 -4.19 19.33 6.65
CA LYS A 34 -5.13 19.93 7.58
C LYS A 34 -6.52 20.06 6.98
N VAL A 35 -7.51 19.93 7.84
CA VAL A 35 -8.91 20.26 7.56
C VAL A 35 -9.38 21.23 8.65
N ASN A 36 -9.74 22.43 8.23
CA ASN A 36 -10.28 23.44 9.13
C ASN A 36 -11.80 23.53 8.94
N LEU A 37 -12.53 23.31 10.00
CA LEU A 37 -13.98 23.47 10.07
C LEU A 37 -14.31 24.70 10.91
N SER A 38 -15.10 25.64 10.37
CA SER A 38 -15.36 26.94 11.01
C SER A 38 -15.99 26.83 12.41
N ASP A 39 -16.73 25.76 12.66
CA ASP A 39 -17.47 25.54 13.91
C ASP A 39 -16.84 24.50 14.85
N VAL A 40 -15.85 23.74 14.38
CA VAL A 40 -15.24 22.64 15.14
C VAL A 40 -13.76 22.89 15.45
N GLY A 41 -13.05 23.55 14.52
CA GLY A 41 -11.61 23.77 14.59
C GLY A 41 -10.82 22.92 13.60
N GLN A 42 -9.54 22.69 13.87
CA GLN A 42 -8.58 22.09 12.94
C GLN A 42 -8.30 20.62 13.28
N TYR A 43 -8.42 19.76 12.26
CA TYR A 43 -7.78 18.46 12.24
C TYR A 43 -6.45 18.54 11.49
N ALA A 44 -5.41 17.84 11.96
CA ALA A 44 -4.15 17.74 11.23
C ALA A 44 -3.74 16.26 11.09
N MET A 45 -3.06 15.93 10.01
CA MET A 45 -2.67 14.58 9.66
C MET A 45 -1.16 14.48 9.41
N ASP A 46 -0.53 13.45 9.99
CA ASP A 46 0.83 13.05 9.68
C ASP A 46 0.82 11.70 8.97
N TYR A 47 1.77 11.53 8.07
CA TYR A 47 1.89 10.32 7.27
C TYR A 47 3.25 9.66 7.47
N TYR A 48 3.31 8.35 7.28
CA TYR A 48 4.58 7.65 7.25
C TYR A 48 5.36 8.06 6.01
N ASP A 49 6.64 8.39 6.20
CA ASP A 49 7.58 8.69 5.13
C ASP A 49 7.08 9.76 4.12
N GLU A 50 6.33 10.75 4.60
CA GLU A 50 5.69 11.78 3.75
C GLU A 50 6.68 12.62 2.95
N THR A 51 7.95 12.71 3.38
CA THR A 51 9.03 13.42 2.69
C THR A 51 9.86 12.51 1.77
N ALA A 52 9.55 11.22 1.73
CA ALA A 52 10.27 10.29 0.87
C ALA A 52 10.01 10.56 -0.61
N GLN A 53 10.93 10.11 -1.44
CA GLN A 53 10.73 10.11 -2.88
C GLN A 53 9.84 8.94 -3.26
N TYR A 54 8.74 9.23 -3.92
CA TYR A 54 7.81 8.22 -4.42
C TYR A 54 8.21 7.82 -5.84
N GLU A 55 8.20 6.53 -6.08
CA GLU A 55 8.47 5.97 -7.41
C GLU A 55 7.33 6.27 -8.39
N HIS A 56 7.62 6.16 -9.67
CA HIS A 56 6.61 6.28 -10.73
C HIS A 56 5.48 5.25 -10.59
N ASP A 57 4.32 5.55 -11.13
CA ASP A 57 3.15 4.66 -11.13
C ASP A 57 3.41 3.29 -11.78
N HIS A 58 4.37 3.24 -12.71
CA HIS A 58 4.78 2.02 -13.41
C HIS A 58 6.09 1.43 -12.88
N THR A 59 6.38 1.64 -11.60
CA THR A 59 7.56 1.02 -11.00
C THR A 59 7.42 -0.50 -10.92
N PHE A 60 8.53 -1.20 -11.19
CA PHE A 60 8.62 -2.63 -10.95
C PHE A 60 8.94 -3.00 -9.50
N LYS A 61 9.18 -2.02 -8.64
CA LYS A 61 9.50 -2.21 -7.22
C LYS A 61 8.27 -2.48 -6.38
N VAL A 62 7.49 -3.46 -6.80
CA VAL A 62 6.25 -3.88 -6.12
C VAL A 62 6.27 -5.37 -5.81
N ASP A 63 5.57 -5.75 -4.75
CA ASP A 63 5.38 -7.15 -4.40
C ASP A 63 4.46 -7.86 -5.41
N GLN A 64 4.27 -9.16 -5.22
CA GLN A 64 3.39 -9.95 -6.09
C GLN A 64 1.92 -9.49 -6.08
N TYR A 65 1.52 -8.68 -5.10
CA TYR A 65 0.17 -8.13 -4.96
C TYR A 65 0.07 -6.68 -5.46
N GLY A 66 1.22 -6.08 -5.88
CA GLY A 66 1.30 -4.72 -6.42
C GLY A 66 1.54 -3.63 -5.39
N TYR A 67 1.87 -3.97 -4.15
CA TYR A 67 2.27 -3.00 -3.15
C TYR A 67 3.75 -2.68 -3.25
N PHE A 68 4.11 -1.41 -3.07
CA PHE A 68 5.50 -0.96 -3.13
C PHE A 68 6.36 -1.69 -2.09
N ASN A 69 7.45 -2.30 -2.53
CA ASN A 69 8.40 -3.05 -1.69
C ASN A 69 9.85 -2.60 -1.84
N ASN A 70 10.12 -1.61 -2.71
CA ASN A 70 11.44 -1.08 -3.05
C ASN A 70 12.45 -2.14 -3.53
N ASN A 71 11.99 -3.23 -4.12
CA ASN A 71 12.81 -4.32 -4.59
C ASN A 71 12.66 -4.50 -6.10
N ASP A 72 13.75 -4.28 -6.84
CA ASP A 72 13.82 -4.44 -8.28
C ASP A 72 14.63 -5.68 -8.72
N THR A 73 14.96 -6.56 -7.78
CA THR A 73 15.87 -7.70 -8.02
C THR A 73 15.37 -8.59 -9.15
N TYR A 74 14.07 -8.80 -9.25
CA TYR A 74 13.48 -9.63 -10.30
C TYR A 74 13.61 -9.03 -11.70
N ALA A 75 13.63 -7.70 -11.83
CA ALA A 75 13.79 -7.02 -13.11
C ALA A 75 15.21 -7.20 -13.69
N LYS A 76 16.16 -7.61 -12.85
CA LYS A 76 17.59 -7.80 -13.20
C LYS A 76 17.95 -9.26 -13.43
N LYS A 77 17.06 -10.21 -13.14
CA LYS A 77 17.31 -11.62 -13.34
C LYS A 77 16.89 -12.08 -14.72
N THR A 78 17.79 -12.83 -15.37
CA THR A 78 17.43 -13.60 -16.56
C THR A 78 16.48 -14.73 -16.13
N PRO A 79 15.36 -14.94 -16.82
CA PRO A 79 14.47 -16.06 -16.51
C PRO A 79 15.22 -17.37 -16.55
N SER A 80 14.91 -18.26 -15.61
CA SER A 80 15.34 -19.66 -15.71
C SER A 80 14.82 -20.26 -17.01
N ALA A 81 15.61 -21.12 -17.63
CA ALA A 81 15.15 -21.88 -18.80
C ALA A 81 13.98 -22.83 -18.45
N ASP A 82 13.73 -23.04 -17.17
CA ASP A 82 12.64 -23.86 -16.66
C ASP A 82 11.45 -22.97 -16.25
N LEU A 83 10.44 -22.97 -17.09
CA LEU A 83 9.21 -22.21 -16.94
C LEU A 83 8.38 -22.54 -15.71
N GLN A 84 8.42 -23.77 -15.24
CA GLN A 84 7.62 -24.18 -14.08
C GLN A 84 8.13 -23.50 -12.81
N ASN A 85 9.41 -23.15 -12.77
CA ASN A 85 10.03 -22.48 -11.63
C ASN A 85 9.92 -20.94 -11.67
N ILE A 86 9.63 -20.33 -12.83
CA ILE A 86 9.57 -18.88 -12.95
C ILE A 86 8.50 -18.28 -12.02
N ALA A 87 7.32 -18.87 -11.93
CA ALA A 87 6.24 -18.36 -11.09
C ALA A 87 6.62 -18.41 -9.60
N GLU A 88 7.33 -19.45 -9.16
CA GLU A 88 7.80 -19.55 -7.77
C GLU A 88 8.96 -18.61 -7.51
N ASP A 89 9.89 -18.49 -8.44
CA ASP A 89 10.99 -17.53 -8.40
C ASP A 89 10.47 -16.10 -8.28
N LEU A 90 9.42 -15.77 -9.03
CA LEU A 90 8.81 -14.45 -8.97
C LEU A 90 8.14 -14.15 -7.64
N ARG A 91 7.51 -15.13 -7.00
CA ARG A 91 6.96 -14.95 -5.65
C ARG A 91 8.06 -14.70 -4.64
N THR A 92 9.16 -15.44 -4.71
CA THR A 92 10.32 -15.27 -3.80
C THR A 92 11.09 -13.98 -4.05
N LEU A 93 11.16 -13.53 -5.30
CA LEU A 93 11.86 -12.31 -5.69
C LEU A 93 11.06 -11.03 -5.45
N ARG A 94 9.76 -11.16 -5.20
CA ARG A 94 8.85 -10.02 -4.94
C ARG A 94 8.20 -10.13 -3.56
N PRO A 95 9.00 -10.16 -2.47
CA PRO A 95 8.46 -10.27 -1.12
C PRO A 95 7.69 -9.00 -0.75
N SER A 96 6.64 -9.15 0.04
CA SER A 96 5.96 -8.02 0.66
C SER A 96 6.85 -7.35 1.69
N SER A 97 6.78 -6.02 1.79
CA SER A 97 7.56 -5.21 2.72
C SER A 97 6.67 -4.30 3.52
N GLU A 98 6.58 -4.54 4.83
CA GLU A 98 5.80 -3.68 5.74
C GLU A 98 6.26 -2.23 5.68
N THR A 99 7.57 -2.00 5.77
CA THR A 99 8.15 -0.65 5.81
C THR A 99 7.85 0.15 4.54
N HIS A 100 8.04 -0.46 3.37
CA HIS A 100 7.84 0.25 2.11
C HIS A 100 6.36 0.36 1.73
N THR A 101 5.55 -0.66 2.02
CA THR A 101 4.09 -0.60 1.81
C THR A 101 3.43 0.47 2.69
N ARG A 102 4.02 0.78 3.85
CA ARG A 102 3.52 1.78 4.78
C ARG A 102 3.72 3.23 4.31
N MET A 103 4.60 3.48 3.37
CA MET A 103 4.87 4.83 2.86
C MET A 103 3.58 5.53 2.42
N GLY A 104 3.35 6.73 2.95
CA GLY A 104 2.17 7.54 2.65
C GLY A 104 0.88 7.12 3.37
N MET A 105 0.91 6.10 4.23
CA MET A 105 -0.24 5.78 5.08
C MET A 105 -0.35 6.76 6.25
N LEU A 106 -1.57 6.99 6.73
CA LEU A 106 -1.84 7.87 7.87
C LEU A 106 -1.12 7.37 9.12
N LYS A 107 -0.26 8.19 9.70
CA LYS A 107 0.52 7.91 10.91
C LYS A 107 -0.16 8.46 12.16
N ALA A 108 -0.63 9.70 12.08
CA ALA A 108 -1.31 10.33 13.19
C ALA A 108 -2.45 11.23 12.71
N LEU A 109 -3.50 11.31 13.53
CA LEU A 109 -4.61 12.26 13.38
C LEU A 109 -4.69 13.10 14.64
N HIS A 110 -4.51 14.41 14.49
CA HIS A 110 -4.64 15.41 15.55
C HIS A 110 -6.05 16.01 15.54
N TYR A 111 -6.64 16.14 16.71
CA TYR A 111 -8.00 16.61 16.90
C TYR A 111 -8.05 18.10 17.28
N PRO A 112 -9.13 18.81 16.97
CA PRO A 112 -9.32 20.22 17.38
C PRO A 112 -9.19 20.43 18.88
N THR A 113 -9.47 19.41 19.67
CA THR A 113 -9.35 19.42 21.14
C THR A 113 -7.91 19.35 21.65
N GLY A 114 -6.92 19.19 20.76
CA GLY A 114 -5.50 19.12 21.05
C GLY A 114 -4.97 17.70 21.32
N GLY A 115 -5.84 16.69 21.47
CA GLY A 115 -5.42 15.29 21.54
C GLY A 115 -5.10 14.73 20.15
N TYR A 116 -4.53 13.52 20.10
CA TYR A 116 -4.21 12.85 18.83
C TYR A 116 -4.30 11.34 18.93
N SER A 117 -4.43 10.67 17.80
CA SER A 117 -4.35 9.22 17.68
C SER A 117 -3.24 8.81 16.72
N ASN A 118 -2.41 7.85 17.14
CA ASN A 118 -1.40 7.20 16.32
C ASN A 118 -1.93 5.88 15.77
N PHE A 119 -1.63 5.60 14.50
CA PHE A 119 -1.99 4.38 13.79
C PHE A 119 -0.74 3.55 13.54
N ILE A 120 -0.73 2.33 14.06
CA ILE A 120 0.36 1.37 13.90
C ILE A 120 -0.16 0.22 13.04
N TYR A 121 0.59 -0.08 11.99
CA TYR A 121 0.23 -1.10 11.01
C TYR A 121 1.10 -2.33 11.16
N GLU A 122 0.62 -3.44 10.64
CA GLU A 122 1.37 -4.68 10.47
C GLU A 122 1.08 -5.29 9.10
N GLN A 123 1.98 -6.15 8.64
CA GLN A 123 1.80 -6.91 7.40
C GLN A 123 0.56 -7.79 7.48
N ASN A 124 -0.27 -7.79 6.42
CA ASN A 124 -1.32 -8.78 6.29
C ASN A 124 -0.70 -10.19 6.24
N THR A 125 -1.33 -11.13 6.93
CA THR A 125 -0.95 -12.53 6.92
C THR A 125 -2.15 -13.42 6.62
N ALA A 126 -1.90 -14.57 6.00
CA ALA A 126 -2.86 -15.64 5.84
C ALA A 126 -2.27 -16.98 6.30
N PHE A 127 -3.10 -17.83 6.89
CA PHE A 127 -2.68 -19.19 7.22
C PHE A 127 -2.85 -20.09 6.00
N HIS A 128 -1.75 -20.58 5.46
CA HIS A 128 -1.71 -21.40 4.25
C HIS A 128 -0.63 -22.47 4.34
N GLN A 129 -0.95 -23.68 3.93
CA GLN A 129 -0.01 -24.83 3.94
C GLN A 129 0.72 -24.99 5.28
N GLY A 130 -0.03 -24.91 6.40
CA GLY A 130 0.50 -25.17 7.74
C GLY A 130 1.28 -24.01 8.38
N LYS A 131 1.41 -22.84 7.73
CA LYS A 131 2.15 -21.68 8.25
C LYS A 131 1.43 -20.37 7.97
N ASN A 132 1.75 -19.34 8.78
CA ASN A 132 1.38 -17.97 8.47
C ASN A 132 2.29 -17.42 7.36
N THR A 133 1.69 -16.91 6.31
CA THR A 133 2.38 -16.37 5.14
C THR A 133 2.01 -14.91 4.99
N ASN A 134 3.00 -14.04 4.75
CA ASN A 134 2.75 -12.65 4.43
C ASN A 134 2.04 -12.53 3.09
N VAL A 135 0.99 -11.72 3.09
CA VAL A 135 0.24 -11.36 1.89
C VAL A 135 0.28 -9.84 1.70
N GLY A 136 -0.06 -9.37 0.52
CA GLY A 136 0.06 -7.95 0.18
C GLY A 136 -0.78 -7.04 1.07
N GLY A 137 -0.29 -5.81 1.22
CA GLY A 137 -0.95 -4.77 1.98
C GLY A 137 -0.72 -4.84 3.49
N LEU A 138 -1.25 -3.84 4.19
CA LEU A 138 -1.14 -3.70 5.64
C LEU A 138 -2.53 -3.61 6.28
N ARG A 139 -2.58 -3.90 7.57
CA ARG A 139 -3.76 -3.75 8.42
C ARG A 139 -3.40 -3.02 9.71
N ILE A 140 -4.38 -2.47 10.38
CA ILE A 140 -4.17 -1.81 11.67
C ILE A 140 -3.79 -2.85 12.73
N LYS A 141 -2.63 -2.68 13.34
CA LYS A 141 -2.19 -3.47 14.50
C LYS A 141 -2.66 -2.85 15.81
N GLN A 142 -2.56 -1.51 15.90
CA GLN A 142 -2.82 -0.79 17.14
C GLN A 142 -3.20 0.65 16.84
N ILE A 143 -4.08 1.21 17.68
CA ILE A 143 -4.40 2.64 17.70
C ILE A 143 -4.18 3.13 19.12
N ASP A 144 -3.29 4.11 19.27
CA ASP A 144 -2.99 4.78 20.54
C ASP A 144 -3.56 6.19 20.52
N THR A 145 -4.39 6.52 21.50
CA THR A 145 -4.97 7.86 21.63
C THR A 145 -4.38 8.56 22.85
N TYR A 146 -4.06 9.84 22.65
CA TYR A 146 -3.40 10.70 23.62
C TYR A 146 -4.22 11.95 23.88
N SER A 147 -4.16 12.44 25.12
CA SER A 147 -4.70 13.76 25.48
C SER A 147 -3.79 14.87 24.94
N LYS A 148 -4.24 16.13 25.09
CA LYS A 148 -3.47 17.31 24.74
C LYS A 148 -2.11 17.38 25.47
N GLU A 149 -2.05 16.87 26.70
CA GLU A 149 -0.85 16.84 27.53
C GLU A 149 0.08 15.66 27.20
N GLY A 150 -0.24 14.87 26.16
CA GLY A 150 0.54 13.72 25.72
C GLY A 150 0.36 12.46 26.59
N LYS A 151 -0.61 12.45 27.52
CA LYS A 151 -0.94 11.26 28.29
C LYS A 151 -1.77 10.31 27.45
N GLN A 152 -1.34 9.05 27.37
CA GLN A 152 -2.11 8.01 26.68
C GLN A 152 -3.44 7.77 27.40
N THR A 153 -4.54 7.97 26.70
CA THR A 153 -5.91 7.83 27.22
C THR A 153 -6.55 6.52 26.77
N GLN A 154 -6.16 6.00 25.61
CA GLN A 154 -6.67 4.74 25.10
C GLN A 154 -5.58 4.00 24.31
N ASN A 155 -5.59 2.67 24.43
CA ASN A 155 -4.81 1.77 23.59
C ASN A 155 -5.76 0.69 23.06
N ARG A 156 -5.89 0.59 21.75
CA ARG A 156 -6.68 -0.46 21.09
C ARG A 156 -5.74 -1.32 20.26
N LYS A 157 -5.66 -2.61 20.60
CA LYS A 157 -4.90 -3.61 19.85
C LYS A 157 -5.86 -4.52 19.09
N PHE A 158 -5.48 -4.86 17.87
CA PHE A 158 -6.25 -5.73 17.00
C PHE A 158 -5.49 -7.03 16.78
N SER A 159 -6.19 -8.14 16.93
CA SER A 159 -5.65 -9.48 16.68
C SER A 159 -6.40 -10.12 15.52
N TYR A 160 -5.67 -10.69 14.59
CA TYR A 160 -6.19 -11.28 13.37
C TYR A 160 -5.85 -12.78 13.32
N CYS A 161 -6.28 -13.49 14.35
CA CYS A 161 -6.07 -14.92 14.49
C CYS A 161 -7.37 -15.70 14.32
N GLN A 162 -7.24 -17.01 14.14
CA GLN A 162 -8.39 -17.92 14.17
C GLN A 162 -8.96 -18.01 15.59
N LYS A 163 -10.26 -18.22 15.68
CA LYS A 163 -10.95 -18.28 16.98
C LYS A 163 -10.41 -19.40 17.88
N ASP A 164 -10.07 -20.53 17.26
CA ASP A 164 -9.68 -21.74 17.97
C ASP A 164 -8.15 -21.90 18.09
N ASP A 165 -7.37 -21.05 17.42
CA ASP A 165 -5.91 -21.08 17.46
C ASP A 165 -5.33 -19.68 17.21
N SER A 166 -4.90 -19.04 18.30
CA SER A 166 -4.33 -17.68 18.25
C SER A 166 -2.98 -17.58 17.50
N ASN A 167 -2.33 -18.71 17.22
CA ASN A 167 -1.09 -18.74 16.46
C ASN A 167 -1.32 -18.78 14.94
N LYS A 168 -2.55 -19.01 14.51
CA LYS A 168 -2.93 -19.05 13.09
C LYS A 168 -3.65 -17.79 12.69
N SER A 169 -3.18 -17.17 11.61
CA SER A 169 -3.88 -16.03 11.01
C SER A 169 -5.30 -16.42 10.59
N SER A 170 -6.26 -15.50 10.78
CA SER A 170 -7.62 -15.63 10.27
C SER A 170 -7.72 -15.39 8.76
N GLY A 171 -6.69 -14.79 8.14
CA GLY A 171 -6.63 -14.58 6.70
C GLY A 171 -6.52 -15.90 5.93
N LYS A 172 -7.12 -15.91 4.73
CA LYS A 172 -7.10 -17.06 3.81
C LYS A 172 -6.61 -16.62 2.45
N ILE A 173 -5.78 -17.44 1.81
CA ILE A 173 -5.41 -17.29 0.41
C ILE A 173 -6.39 -18.13 -0.40
N LEU A 174 -7.20 -17.49 -1.21
CA LEU A 174 -8.09 -18.18 -2.16
C LEU A 174 -7.32 -18.54 -3.42
N GLN A 175 -6.50 -17.59 -3.90
CA GLN A 175 -5.68 -17.76 -5.09
C GLN A 175 -4.45 -16.86 -5.00
N TYR A 176 -3.29 -17.35 -5.43
CA TYR A 176 -2.12 -16.50 -5.65
C TYR A 176 -2.28 -15.71 -6.95
N PRO A 177 -1.65 -14.52 -7.05
CA PRO A 177 -1.55 -13.82 -8.33
C PRO A 177 -0.96 -14.75 -9.40
N GLY A 178 -1.65 -14.85 -10.53
CA GLY A 178 -1.20 -15.64 -11.66
C GLY A 178 -0.16 -14.89 -12.49
N TYR A 179 0.75 -15.61 -13.10
CA TYR A 179 1.71 -15.09 -14.06
C TYR A 179 1.55 -15.87 -15.35
N TYR A 180 1.45 -15.15 -16.46
CA TYR A 180 1.35 -15.75 -17.80
C TYR A 180 2.63 -15.46 -18.56
N PHE A 181 3.14 -16.51 -19.21
CA PHE A 181 4.28 -16.37 -20.09
C PHE A 181 3.88 -16.87 -21.46
N LYS A 182 4.17 -16.08 -22.48
CA LYS A 182 4.06 -16.50 -23.87
C LYS A 182 5.46 -16.54 -24.46
N TYR A 183 5.82 -17.69 -25.03
CA TYR A 183 7.08 -17.85 -25.75
C TYR A 183 6.85 -17.68 -27.23
N THR A 184 7.78 -17.02 -27.85
CA THR A 184 8.00 -17.11 -29.29
C THR A 184 9.44 -17.57 -29.48
N ALA A 185 9.64 -18.78 -29.95
CA ALA A 185 10.94 -19.25 -30.35
C ALA A 185 11.31 -18.56 -31.67
N ALA A 186 12.31 -17.66 -31.62
CA ALA A 186 12.93 -17.12 -32.82
C ALA A 186 14.24 -17.87 -33.05
N SER A 187 14.68 -17.94 -34.31
CA SER A 187 15.90 -18.66 -34.70
C SER A 187 17.20 -18.16 -34.04
N GLN A 188 17.15 -17.10 -33.25
CA GLN A 188 18.29 -16.52 -32.53
C GLN A 188 17.98 -16.01 -31.12
N GLY A 189 16.92 -16.44 -30.46
CA GLY A 189 16.63 -16.04 -29.09
C GLY A 189 15.21 -16.39 -28.65
N VAL A 190 15.01 -16.42 -27.36
CA VAL A 190 13.68 -16.54 -26.74
C VAL A 190 13.19 -15.14 -26.41
N TYR A 191 12.03 -14.76 -26.94
CA TYR A 191 11.37 -13.50 -26.63
C TYR A 191 10.12 -13.78 -25.81
N LEU A 192 9.91 -12.97 -24.80
CA LEU A 192 8.63 -12.92 -24.11
C LEU A 192 7.68 -12.03 -24.92
N VAL A 193 6.47 -12.49 -25.10
CA VAL A 193 5.43 -11.76 -25.83
C VAL A 193 4.24 -11.60 -24.88
N ASP A 194 3.77 -10.38 -24.70
CA ASP A 194 2.54 -10.12 -23.95
C ASP A 194 1.29 -10.58 -24.71
N LYS A 195 0.13 -10.45 -24.11
CA LYS A 195 -1.14 -10.82 -24.70
C LYS A 195 -1.53 -10.01 -25.93
N GLU A 196 -0.95 -8.81 -26.08
CA GLU A 196 -1.11 -7.94 -27.25
C GLU A 196 -0.12 -8.28 -28.39
N GLY A 197 0.78 -9.24 -28.18
CA GLY A 197 1.76 -9.68 -29.18
C GLY A 197 3.05 -8.83 -29.20
N LYS A 198 3.26 -7.95 -28.24
CA LYS A 198 4.46 -7.12 -28.16
C LYS A 198 5.65 -7.94 -27.64
N GLN A 199 6.74 -7.90 -28.37
CA GLN A 199 7.96 -8.64 -28.08
C GLN A 199 8.88 -7.85 -27.14
N TYR A 200 9.45 -8.53 -26.15
CA TYR A 200 10.40 -7.98 -25.21
C TYR A 200 11.70 -8.77 -25.29
N SER A 201 12.79 -8.12 -25.71
CA SER A 201 14.11 -8.72 -25.77
C SER A 201 14.82 -8.58 -24.43
N SER A 202 15.31 -9.68 -23.88
CA SER A 202 16.24 -9.75 -22.73
C SER A 202 15.81 -9.17 -21.38
N GLY A 203 14.55 -8.84 -21.18
CA GLY A 203 14.01 -8.47 -19.86
C GLY A 203 12.73 -9.22 -19.59
N VAL A 204 12.54 -9.76 -18.39
CA VAL A 204 11.26 -10.37 -18.01
C VAL A 204 10.27 -9.26 -17.77
N ILE A 205 9.38 -9.00 -18.70
CA ILE A 205 8.18 -8.24 -18.43
C ILE A 205 7.07 -9.24 -18.14
N ILE A 206 6.60 -9.15 -16.92
CA ILE A 206 5.52 -9.99 -16.43
C ILE A 206 4.26 -9.17 -16.55
N ASP A 207 3.42 -9.54 -17.51
CA ASP A 207 2.07 -9.00 -17.53
C ASP A 207 1.26 -9.64 -16.40
N ARG A 208 0.68 -8.78 -15.59
CA ARG A 208 -0.10 -9.17 -14.42
C ARG A 208 -1.56 -9.21 -14.81
N GLU A 209 -2.08 -10.38 -15.11
CA GLU A 209 -3.51 -10.59 -15.18
C GLU A 209 -4.00 -11.15 -13.84
N ILE A 210 -4.82 -10.37 -13.12
CA ILE A 210 -5.60 -10.88 -11.99
C ILE A 210 -6.81 -11.53 -12.62
N VAL A 211 -6.82 -12.85 -12.66
CA VAL A 211 -8.03 -13.59 -13.03
C VAL A 211 -8.92 -13.63 -11.81
N SER A 212 -10.02 -12.89 -11.89
CA SER A 212 -11.12 -12.93 -10.92
C SER A 212 -11.93 -14.21 -11.05
#